data_098d2f28342cc4c3712c36abfa851249
#
_entry.id   098d2f28342cc4c3712c36abfa851249
#
_cell.length_a   1.000
_cell.length_b   1.000
_cell.length_c   1.000
_cell.angle_alpha   90.00
_cell.angle_beta   90.00
_cell.angle_gamma   90.00
#
_symmetry.space_group_name_H-M   'P 1'
#
loop_
_entity.id
_entity.type
_entity.pdbx_description
1 polymer ?
#
loop_
_entity_poly.entity_id
_entity_poly.type
_entity_poly.pdbx_seq_one_letter_code
_entity_poly.pdbx_strand_id
1 'polypeptide(L)'
;MFITYKNGKEYNLDYDEDAHSYKVEGVKVPSVTRIVDACFPKNLTEWAVGLGEEEYRRVTDEALEIGNTTHGWIEEYIKYSIDGLLEYPEEQDKFKIAEKSITAFLSWDSHHHNSDEGIEYLDAERKIYCDKYKYAGTVDAVAKINGRVCVIDFKTSKKIYKPYHLQVTAYAQAIKRIDGLRQWPLGMILRLDKETGLYQQKVFEPKDHFKTFVKCMELRQWSSLRIKETDIV
;
A
#
# COMPACT_ATOMS: atom_id res chain seq x y z
N MET A 1 -1.33 -18.02 6.78
CA MET A 1 -1.15 -18.25 5.33
C MET A 1 0.31 -18.46 4.98
N PHE A 2 0.64 -19.07 3.83
CA PHE A 2 2.02 -19.23 3.41
C PHE A 2 2.40 -18.23 2.31
N ILE A 3 3.57 -17.64 2.42
CA ILE A 3 4.21 -16.86 1.36
C ILE A 3 5.24 -17.77 0.69
N THR A 4 4.96 -18.21 -0.52
CA THR A 4 5.82 -19.10 -1.29
C THR A 4 6.65 -18.30 -2.29
N TYR A 5 7.96 -18.40 -2.19
CA TYR A 5 8.92 -17.80 -3.12
C TYR A 5 9.13 -18.69 -4.35
N LYS A 6 9.43 -18.09 -5.48
CA LYS A 6 9.71 -18.83 -6.74
C LYS A 6 10.81 -19.88 -6.60
N ASN A 7 11.72 -19.72 -5.65
CA ASN A 7 12.80 -20.70 -5.39
C ASN A 7 12.39 -21.83 -4.44
N GLY A 8 11.09 -21.96 -4.10
CA GLY A 8 10.55 -22.99 -3.24
C GLY A 8 10.64 -22.71 -1.74
N LYS A 9 11.18 -21.57 -1.31
CA LYS A 9 11.12 -21.19 0.11
C LYS A 9 9.70 -20.77 0.49
N GLU A 10 9.28 -21.20 1.67
CA GLU A 10 7.98 -20.86 2.23
C GLU A 10 8.14 -20.21 3.60
N TYR A 11 7.24 -19.31 3.91
CA TYR A 11 7.17 -18.64 5.22
C TYR A 11 5.72 -18.58 5.66
N ASN A 12 5.46 -19.05 6.89
CA ASN A 12 4.13 -18.88 7.49
C ASN A 12 3.99 -17.43 7.97
N LEU A 13 3.00 -16.75 7.41
CA LEU A 13 2.68 -15.36 7.75
C LEU A 13 1.29 -15.31 8.38
N ASP A 14 1.24 -14.78 9.61
CA ASP A 14 0.02 -14.46 10.32
C ASP A 14 -0.19 -12.94 10.28
N TYR A 15 -1.39 -12.52 9.90
CA TYR A 15 -1.81 -11.14 9.89
C TYR A 15 -2.96 -10.94 10.87
N ASP A 16 -2.78 -10.00 11.77
CA ASP A 16 -3.78 -9.56 12.74
C ASP A 16 -4.40 -8.26 12.20
N GLU A 17 -5.65 -8.33 11.79
CA GLU A 17 -6.38 -7.21 11.19
C GLU A 17 -6.61 -6.07 12.18
N ASP A 18 -7.00 -6.38 13.42
CA ASP A 18 -7.29 -5.37 14.44
C ASP A 18 -6.03 -4.60 14.84
N ALA A 19 -4.92 -5.30 15.00
CA ALA A 19 -3.64 -4.71 15.38
C ALA A 19 -2.82 -4.21 14.19
N HIS A 20 -3.26 -4.45 12.95
CA HIS A 20 -2.51 -4.20 11.72
C HIS A 20 -1.06 -4.67 11.85
N SER A 21 -0.88 -5.93 12.29
CA SER A 21 0.44 -6.46 12.63
C SER A 21 0.71 -7.81 11.99
N TYR A 22 1.97 -8.04 11.67
CA TYR A 22 2.43 -9.24 11.00
C TYR A 22 3.34 -10.05 11.91
N LYS A 23 3.17 -11.39 11.88
CA LYS A 23 4.12 -12.36 12.43
C LYS A 23 4.55 -13.30 11.31
N VAL A 24 5.84 -13.62 11.26
CA VAL A 24 6.39 -14.61 10.34
C VAL A 24 7.07 -15.67 11.17
N GLU A 25 6.71 -16.93 10.96
CA GLU A 25 7.16 -18.06 11.81
C GLU A 25 6.95 -17.77 13.32
N GLY A 26 5.80 -17.14 13.65
CA GLY A 26 5.48 -16.75 15.03
C GLY A 26 6.21 -15.51 15.55
N VAL A 27 7.16 -14.96 14.80
CA VAL A 27 7.97 -13.79 15.23
C VAL A 27 7.38 -12.51 14.61
N LYS A 28 7.15 -11.49 15.46
CA LYS A 28 6.64 -10.19 15.00
C LYS A 28 7.66 -9.49 14.10
N VAL A 29 7.18 -9.07 12.92
CA VAL A 29 7.98 -8.32 11.94
C VAL A 29 7.36 -6.93 11.70
N PRO A 30 8.18 -5.91 11.38
CA PRO A 30 7.65 -4.58 11.10
C PRO A 30 6.87 -4.58 9.78
N SER A 31 5.76 -3.83 9.75
CA SER A 31 5.08 -3.52 8.49
C SER A 31 5.80 -2.41 7.75
N VAL A 32 5.65 -2.39 6.42
CA VAL A 32 6.18 -1.32 5.56
C VAL A 32 5.68 0.05 6.02
N THR A 33 4.40 0.19 6.30
CA THR A 33 3.80 1.45 6.76
C THR A 33 4.42 1.93 8.07
N ARG A 34 4.59 1.04 9.07
CA ARG A 34 5.24 1.40 10.34
C ARG A 34 6.70 1.82 10.19
N ILE A 35 7.42 1.26 9.20
CA ILE A 35 8.80 1.68 8.90
C ILE A 35 8.81 3.10 8.34
N VAL A 36 7.92 3.38 7.39
CA VAL A 36 7.84 4.69 6.73
C VAL A 36 7.34 5.75 7.70
N ASP A 37 6.29 5.48 8.47
CA ASP A 37 5.71 6.42 9.44
C ASP A 37 6.69 6.80 10.57
N ALA A 38 7.59 5.89 10.97
CA ALA A 38 8.62 6.20 11.95
C ALA A 38 9.61 7.28 11.47
N CYS A 39 9.82 7.39 10.15
CA CYS A 39 10.70 8.40 9.56
C CYS A 39 9.95 9.66 9.10
N PHE A 40 8.67 9.52 8.79
CA PHE A 40 7.83 10.58 8.26
C PHE A 40 6.51 10.66 9.05
N PRO A 41 6.57 11.01 10.34
CA PRO A 41 5.36 11.11 11.15
C PRO A 41 4.43 12.17 10.56
N LYS A 42 3.14 11.86 10.52
CA LYS A 42 2.12 12.81 10.10
C LYS A 42 1.99 13.88 11.18
N ASN A 43 2.50 15.08 10.92
CA ASN A 43 2.29 16.20 11.83
C ASN A 43 0.92 16.82 11.55
N LEU A 44 -0.09 16.38 12.28
CA LEU A 44 -1.46 16.87 12.18
C LEU A 44 -1.85 17.77 13.35
N THR A 45 -0.90 18.10 14.24
CA THR A 45 -1.18 18.79 15.50
C THR A 45 -1.82 20.17 15.29
N GLU A 46 -1.24 21.01 14.43
CA GLU A 46 -1.78 22.34 14.16
C GLU A 46 -3.17 22.27 13.51
N TRP A 47 -3.38 21.32 12.61
CA TRP A 47 -4.65 21.11 11.95
C TRP A 47 -5.71 20.57 12.94
N ALA A 48 -5.34 19.62 13.80
CA ALA A 48 -6.22 19.08 14.84
C ALA A 48 -6.64 20.17 15.84
N VAL A 49 -5.70 21.01 16.28
CA VAL A 49 -5.98 22.14 17.19
C VAL A 49 -6.90 23.15 16.52
N GLY A 50 -6.71 23.44 15.24
CA GLY A 50 -7.55 24.39 14.48
C GLY A 50 -8.99 23.93 14.28
N LEU A 51 -9.23 22.61 14.21
CA LEU A 51 -10.59 22.05 14.06
C LEU A 51 -11.33 21.85 15.40
N GLY A 52 -10.59 21.63 16.47
CA GLY A 52 -11.13 21.10 17.71
C GLY A 52 -11.33 19.57 17.67
N GLU A 53 -11.45 18.95 18.84
CA GLU A 53 -11.39 17.49 18.99
C GLU A 53 -12.52 16.75 18.25
N GLU A 54 -13.74 17.22 18.38
CA GLU A 54 -14.93 16.58 17.79
C GLU A 54 -14.89 16.61 16.26
N GLU A 55 -14.62 17.77 15.68
CA GLU A 55 -14.54 17.93 14.23
C GLU A 55 -13.32 17.22 13.65
N TYR A 56 -12.19 17.21 14.36
CA TYR A 56 -11.02 16.43 13.97
C TYR A 56 -11.34 14.94 13.89
N ARG A 57 -12.01 14.38 14.90
CA ARG A 57 -12.44 12.97 14.89
C ARG A 57 -13.37 12.71 13.71
N ARG A 58 -14.43 13.50 13.56
CA ARG A 58 -15.38 13.34 12.47
C ARG A 58 -14.71 13.28 11.10
N VAL A 59 -13.84 14.24 10.79
CA VAL A 59 -13.15 14.32 9.49
C VAL A 59 -12.15 13.18 9.29
N THR A 60 -11.47 12.75 10.35
CA THR A 60 -10.53 11.62 10.26
C THR A 60 -11.23 10.28 10.09
N ASP A 61 -12.33 10.06 10.82
CA ASP A 61 -13.13 8.83 10.72
C ASP A 61 -13.78 8.72 9.33
N GLU A 62 -14.38 9.80 8.83
CA GLU A 62 -14.94 9.86 7.49
C GLU A 62 -13.86 9.59 6.42
N ALA A 63 -12.67 10.18 6.56
CA ALA A 63 -11.58 9.96 5.63
C ALA A 63 -11.07 8.51 5.64
N LEU A 64 -11.06 7.87 6.81
CA LEU A 64 -10.69 6.46 6.97
C LEU A 64 -11.76 5.54 6.36
N GLU A 65 -13.03 5.81 6.62
CA GLU A 65 -14.15 5.07 6.06
C GLU A 65 -14.16 5.11 4.53
N ILE A 66 -14.03 6.31 3.93
CA ILE A 66 -13.92 6.45 2.47
C ILE A 66 -12.72 5.65 1.94
N GLY A 67 -11.57 5.75 2.61
CA GLY A 67 -10.37 5.01 2.22
C GLY A 67 -10.59 3.49 2.21
N ASN A 68 -11.06 2.95 3.33
CA ASN A 68 -11.32 1.51 3.49
C ASN A 68 -12.35 1.01 2.47
N THR A 69 -13.45 1.76 2.30
CA THR A 69 -14.51 1.43 1.34
C THR A 69 -13.98 1.44 -0.11
N THR A 70 -13.15 2.43 -0.46
CA THR A 70 -12.52 2.51 -1.78
C THR A 70 -11.63 1.30 -2.05
N HIS A 71 -10.74 0.97 -1.11
CA HIS A 71 -9.82 -0.17 -1.23
C HIS A 71 -10.57 -1.49 -1.32
N GLY A 72 -11.57 -1.72 -0.45
CA GLY A 72 -12.38 -2.93 -0.46
C GLY A 72 -13.13 -3.12 -1.79
N TRP A 73 -13.72 -2.05 -2.32
CA TRP A 73 -14.39 -2.11 -3.62
C TRP A 73 -13.43 -2.45 -4.77
N ILE A 74 -12.26 -1.80 -4.79
CA ILE A 74 -11.25 -2.05 -5.82
C ILE A 74 -10.68 -3.47 -5.72
N GLU A 75 -10.48 -3.97 -4.50
CA GLU A 75 -10.06 -5.35 -4.26
C GLU A 75 -11.05 -6.35 -4.87
N GLU A 76 -12.34 -6.20 -4.59
CA GLU A 76 -13.39 -7.05 -5.16
C GLU A 76 -13.41 -6.96 -6.70
N TYR A 77 -13.39 -5.75 -7.25
CA TYR A 77 -13.35 -5.51 -8.70
C TYR A 77 -12.16 -6.21 -9.37
N ILE A 78 -10.96 -6.06 -8.80
CA ILE A 78 -9.75 -6.69 -9.37
C ILE A 78 -9.86 -8.22 -9.29
N LYS A 79 -10.36 -8.79 -8.20
CA LYS A 79 -10.57 -10.23 -8.07
C LYS A 79 -11.55 -10.76 -9.11
N TYR A 80 -12.68 -10.10 -9.31
CA TYR A 80 -13.61 -10.45 -10.39
C TYR A 80 -12.96 -10.36 -11.77
N SER A 81 -12.16 -9.33 -12.03
CA SER A 81 -11.43 -9.18 -13.28
C SER A 81 -10.43 -10.32 -13.52
N ILE A 82 -9.71 -10.76 -12.50
CA ILE A 82 -8.76 -11.89 -12.57
C ILE A 82 -9.51 -13.20 -12.89
N ASP A 83 -10.68 -13.41 -12.29
CA ASP A 83 -11.52 -14.59 -12.51
C ASP A 83 -12.30 -14.57 -13.85
N GLY A 84 -12.13 -13.48 -14.63
CA GLY A 84 -12.85 -13.30 -15.91
C GLY A 84 -14.33 -12.98 -15.75
N LEU A 85 -14.75 -12.61 -14.55
CA LEU A 85 -16.10 -12.18 -14.23
C LEU A 85 -16.13 -10.66 -14.35
N LEU A 86 -16.84 -10.13 -15.36
CA LEU A 86 -17.05 -8.69 -15.55
C LEU A 86 -18.24 -8.18 -14.70
N GLU A 87 -18.27 -8.54 -13.44
CA GLU A 87 -19.33 -8.11 -12.53
C GLU A 87 -18.82 -7.00 -11.61
N TYR A 88 -19.63 -5.96 -11.46
CA TYR A 88 -19.39 -4.92 -10.46
C TYR A 88 -19.93 -5.42 -9.12
N PRO A 89 -19.28 -5.05 -7.99
CA PRO A 89 -19.82 -5.34 -6.66
C PRO A 89 -21.28 -4.90 -6.54
N GLU A 90 -22.19 -5.83 -6.18
CA GLU A 90 -23.65 -5.62 -6.26
C GLU A 90 -24.21 -4.63 -5.22
N GLU A 91 -23.56 -4.43 -4.07
CA GLU A 91 -24.05 -3.61 -2.97
C GLU A 91 -23.72 -2.12 -3.16
N GLN A 92 -24.42 -1.44 -4.07
CA GLN A 92 -24.16 -0.03 -4.40
C GLN A 92 -24.34 0.94 -3.22
N ASP A 93 -25.27 0.70 -2.32
CA ASP A 93 -25.53 1.59 -1.18
C ASP A 93 -24.36 1.64 -0.18
N LYS A 94 -23.66 0.52 0.02
CA LYS A 94 -22.49 0.40 0.88
C LYS A 94 -21.30 1.25 0.38
N PHE A 95 -21.22 1.46 -0.93
CA PHE A 95 -20.12 2.17 -1.57
C PHE A 95 -20.39 3.64 -1.84
N LYS A 96 -21.58 4.16 -1.51
CA LYS A 96 -21.99 5.53 -1.78
C LYS A 96 -21.05 6.58 -1.20
N ILE A 97 -20.49 6.32 -0.02
CA ILE A 97 -19.54 7.23 0.62
C ILE A 97 -18.23 7.36 -0.17
N ALA A 98 -17.87 6.35 -0.95
CA ALA A 98 -16.66 6.28 -1.77
C ALA A 98 -16.90 6.47 -3.27
N GLU A 99 -18.12 6.83 -3.69
CA GLU A 99 -18.55 6.91 -5.09
C GLU A 99 -17.57 7.67 -5.99
N LYS A 100 -17.10 8.83 -5.54
CA LYS A 100 -16.18 9.66 -6.33
C LYS A 100 -14.80 9.02 -6.49
N SER A 101 -14.26 8.43 -5.43
CA SER A 101 -12.96 7.75 -5.54
C SER A 101 -13.04 6.47 -6.36
N ILE A 102 -14.16 5.75 -6.31
CA ILE A 102 -14.44 4.60 -7.19
C ILE A 102 -14.58 5.07 -8.64
N THR A 103 -15.32 6.15 -8.90
CA THR A 103 -15.41 6.75 -10.24
C THR A 103 -14.04 7.14 -10.80
N ALA A 104 -13.17 7.70 -9.96
CA ALA A 104 -11.80 8.01 -10.34
C ALA A 104 -11.00 6.76 -10.73
N PHE A 105 -11.16 5.66 -9.99
CA PHE A 105 -10.54 4.38 -10.32
C PHE A 105 -11.06 3.82 -11.65
N LEU A 106 -12.38 3.76 -11.83
CA LEU A 106 -12.99 3.25 -13.05
C LEU A 106 -12.58 4.05 -14.28
N SER A 107 -12.46 5.37 -14.15
CA SER A 107 -11.98 6.24 -15.23
C SER A 107 -10.53 5.93 -15.60
N TRP A 108 -9.67 5.69 -14.61
CA TRP A 108 -8.28 5.28 -14.82
C TRP A 108 -8.18 3.89 -15.45
N ASP A 109 -8.92 2.94 -14.95
CA ASP A 109 -8.95 1.55 -15.39
C ASP A 109 -9.43 1.44 -16.85
N SER A 110 -10.55 2.10 -17.16
CA SER A 110 -11.09 2.17 -18.52
C SER A 110 -10.11 2.80 -19.53
N HIS A 111 -9.33 3.81 -19.10
CA HIS A 111 -8.31 4.40 -19.95
C HIS A 111 -7.22 3.37 -20.30
N HIS A 112 -6.78 2.55 -19.36
CA HIS A 112 -5.76 1.53 -19.60
C HIS A 112 -6.28 0.32 -20.38
N HIS A 113 -7.53 -0.10 -20.16
CA HIS A 113 -8.15 -1.18 -20.95
C HIS A 113 -8.40 -0.78 -22.42
N ASN A 114 -8.69 0.49 -22.68
CA ASN A 114 -8.97 0.99 -24.03
C ASN A 114 -7.72 1.51 -24.76
N SER A 115 -6.57 1.50 -24.13
CA SER A 115 -5.30 1.91 -24.74
C SER A 115 -4.50 0.69 -25.22
N ASP A 116 -3.57 0.93 -26.15
CA ASP A 116 -2.58 -0.08 -26.56
C ASP A 116 -1.68 -0.54 -25.40
N GLU A 117 -1.72 0.19 -24.30
CA GLU A 117 -0.92 -0.08 -23.10
C GLU A 117 -1.40 -1.29 -22.30
N GLY A 118 -2.65 -1.69 -22.39
CA GLY A 118 -3.25 -2.85 -21.75
C GLY A 118 -2.87 -3.05 -20.26
N ILE A 119 -3.88 -3.29 -19.43
CA ILE A 119 -3.64 -3.69 -18.04
C ILE A 119 -4.08 -5.15 -17.83
N GLU A 120 -3.25 -5.95 -17.19
CA GLU A 120 -3.54 -7.31 -16.74
C GLU A 120 -3.35 -7.36 -15.23
N TYR A 121 -4.44 -7.46 -14.46
CA TYR A 121 -4.33 -7.65 -13.02
C TYR A 121 -3.81 -9.03 -12.70
N LEU A 122 -2.88 -9.12 -11.74
CA LEU A 122 -2.27 -10.36 -11.28
C LEU A 122 -2.67 -10.72 -9.85
N ASP A 123 -2.91 -9.72 -9.01
CA ASP A 123 -3.26 -9.92 -7.60
C ASP A 123 -3.82 -8.64 -6.97
N ALA A 124 -4.66 -8.77 -5.95
CA ALA A 124 -5.18 -7.69 -5.12
C ALA A 124 -4.98 -8.03 -3.64
N GLU A 125 -4.73 -7.01 -2.80
CA GLU A 125 -4.51 -7.14 -1.35
C GLU A 125 -3.49 -8.24 -0.99
N ARG A 126 -2.45 -8.34 -1.84
CA ARG A 126 -1.44 -9.38 -1.72
C ARG A 126 -0.57 -9.19 -0.49
N LYS A 127 -0.64 -10.15 0.43
CA LYS A 127 0.26 -10.19 1.59
C LYS A 127 1.68 -10.55 1.14
N ILE A 128 2.67 -9.82 1.65
CA ILE A 128 4.07 -10.01 1.30
C ILE A 128 4.94 -10.10 2.55
N TYR A 129 6.04 -10.82 2.41
CA TYR A 129 7.14 -10.83 3.37
C TYR A 129 8.47 -10.74 2.61
N CYS A 130 9.35 -9.82 2.99
CA CYS A 130 10.68 -9.73 2.42
C CYS A 130 11.69 -10.44 3.32
N ASP A 131 12.09 -11.66 2.94
CA ASP A 131 12.96 -12.55 3.70
C ASP A 131 14.36 -11.96 3.97
N LYS A 132 14.87 -11.14 3.06
CA LYS A 132 16.18 -10.49 3.21
C LYS A 132 16.16 -9.34 4.22
N TYR A 133 15.11 -8.55 4.20
CA TYR A 133 15.03 -7.31 4.99
C TYR A 133 14.06 -7.42 6.18
N LYS A 134 13.39 -8.57 6.34
CA LYS A 134 12.56 -8.91 7.50
C LYS A 134 11.44 -7.90 7.78
N TYR A 135 10.70 -7.51 6.72
CA TYR A 135 9.48 -6.73 6.83
C TYR A 135 8.33 -7.39 6.07
N ALA A 136 7.12 -7.07 6.46
CA ALA A 136 5.90 -7.56 5.82
C ALA A 136 4.99 -6.39 5.42
N GLY A 137 3.97 -6.69 4.65
CA GLY A 137 2.97 -5.72 4.23
C GLY A 137 1.87 -6.33 3.40
N THR A 138 0.94 -5.49 2.99
CA THR A 138 -0.10 -5.80 2.03
C THR A 138 0.02 -4.84 0.86
N VAL A 139 0.03 -5.37 -0.34
CA VAL A 139 0.12 -4.62 -1.60
C VAL A 139 -1.28 -4.49 -2.16
N ASP A 140 -1.75 -3.28 -2.42
CA ASP A 140 -3.12 -3.04 -2.86
C ASP A 140 -3.41 -3.76 -4.19
N ALA A 141 -2.53 -3.60 -5.19
CA ALA A 141 -2.62 -4.35 -6.45
C ALA A 141 -1.26 -4.63 -7.09
N VAL A 142 -1.19 -5.76 -7.77
CA VAL A 142 -0.09 -6.11 -8.68
C VAL A 142 -0.69 -6.34 -10.06
N ALA A 143 -0.15 -5.67 -11.07
CA ALA A 143 -0.62 -5.78 -12.45
C ALA A 143 0.56 -5.85 -13.42
N LYS A 144 0.31 -6.23 -14.68
CA LYS A 144 1.19 -5.92 -15.79
C LYS A 144 0.62 -4.75 -16.57
N ILE A 145 1.46 -3.77 -16.84
CA ILE A 145 1.15 -2.62 -17.70
C ILE A 145 2.23 -2.60 -18.77
N ASN A 146 1.85 -2.64 -20.03
CA ASN A 146 2.79 -2.80 -21.17
C ASN A 146 3.72 -4.04 -21.01
N GLY A 147 3.20 -5.14 -20.47
CA GLY A 147 3.95 -6.36 -20.24
C GLY A 147 4.96 -6.30 -19.08
N ARG A 148 5.09 -5.16 -18.39
CA ARG A 148 5.97 -4.99 -17.21
C ARG A 148 5.17 -5.06 -15.92
N VAL A 149 5.64 -5.86 -14.96
CA VAL A 149 5.02 -5.93 -13.63
C VAL A 149 5.08 -4.56 -12.96
N CYS A 150 3.95 -4.14 -12.42
CA CYS A 150 3.74 -2.88 -11.71
C CYS A 150 3.11 -3.17 -10.34
N VAL A 151 3.63 -2.55 -9.31
CA VAL A 151 3.05 -2.51 -7.96
C VAL A 151 2.29 -1.22 -7.81
N ILE A 152 1.01 -1.31 -7.54
CA ILE A 152 0.09 -0.17 -7.46
C ILE A 152 -0.35 0.02 -6.01
N ASP A 153 -0.35 1.26 -5.56
CA ASP A 153 -0.80 1.70 -4.24
C ASP A 153 -1.86 2.79 -4.42
N PHE A 154 -3.07 2.52 -3.94
CA PHE A 154 -4.21 3.43 -4.05
C PHE A 154 -4.20 4.44 -2.90
N LYS A 155 -4.55 5.68 -3.18
CA LYS A 155 -4.62 6.74 -2.17
C LYS A 155 -5.81 7.66 -2.40
N THR A 156 -6.62 7.86 -1.35
CA THR A 156 -7.73 8.84 -1.34
C THR A 156 -7.33 10.17 -0.68
N SER A 157 -6.05 10.41 -0.48
CA SER A 157 -5.48 11.60 0.14
C SER A 157 -5.55 12.83 -0.77
N LYS A 158 -5.47 14.05 -0.18
CA LYS A 158 -5.52 15.33 -0.91
C LYS A 158 -4.43 15.49 -1.97
N LYS A 159 -3.27 14.83 -1.81
CA LYS A 159 -2.15 14.87 -2.76
C LYS A 159 -1.28 13.62 -2.62
N ILE A 160 -0.39 13.38 -3.60
CA ILE A 160 0.63 12.35 -3.51
C ILE A 160 1.77 12.86 -2.63
N TYR A 161 2.01 12.17 -1.50
CA TYR A 161 3.07 12.51 -0.56
C TYR A 161 4.33 11.68 -0.82
N LYS A 162 5.51 12.28 -0.57
CA LYS A 162 6.82 11.61 -0.77
C LYS A 162 6.95 10.24 -0.08
N PRO A 163 6.45 10.03 1.16
CA PRO A 163 6.54 8.73 1.84
C PRO A 163 5.87 7.58 1.09
N TYR A 164 4.85 7.83 0.27
CA TYR A 164 4.20 6.79 -0.54
C TYR A 164 5.16 6.11 -1.53
N HIS A 165 6.14 6.87 -2.07
CA HIS A 165 7.17 6.29 -2.93
C HIS A 165 8.01 5.23 -2.19
N LEU A 166 8.30 5.45 -0.90
CA LEU A 166 9.05 4.48 -0.09
C LEU A 166 8.21 3.24 0.23
N GLN A 167 6.90 3.41 0.46
CA GLN A 167 5.96 2.33 0.68
C GLN A 167 5.91 1.41 -0.55
N VAL A 168 5.63 1.97 -1.73
CA VAL A 168 5.60 1.21 -2.99
C VAL A 168 6.97 0.59 -3.32
N THR A 169 8.05 1.29 -3.01
CA THR A 169 9.42 0.77 -3.20
C THR A 169 9.68 -0.49 -2.38
N ALA A 170 9.24 -0.52 -1.13
CA ALA A 170 9.36 -1.71 -0.29
C ALA A 170 8.53 -2.87 -0.84
N TYR A 171 7.31 -2.59 -1.25
CA TYR A 171 6.44 -3.58 -1.88
C TYR A 171 7.06 -4.15 -3.16
N ALA A 172 7.56 -3.31 -4.06
CA ALA A 172 8.22 -3.74 -5.29
C ALA A 172 9.45 -4.62 -5.03
N GLN A 173 10.25 -4.30 -3.99
CA GLN A 173 11.36 -5.14 -3.59
C GLN A 173 10.92 -6.53 -3.11
N ALA A 174 9.85 -6.60 -2.31
CA ALA A 174 9.33 -7.87 -1.84
C ALA A 174 8.76 -8.71 -2.99
N ILE A 175 7.92 -8.13 -3.85
CA ILE A 175 7.38 -8.78 -5.05
C ILE A 175 8.51 -9.29 -5.95
N LYS A 176 9.51 -8.44 -6.23
CA LYS A 176 10.68 -8.87 -7.01
C LYS A 176 11.32 -10.14 -6.46
N ARG A 177 11.43 -10.26 -5.15
CA ARG A 177 12.06 -11.42 -4.49
C ARG A 177 11.16 -12.63 -4.46
N ILE A 178 9.89 -12.45 -4.09
CA ILE A 178 8.91 -13.53 -4.00
C ILE A 178 8.74 -14.18 -5.38
N ASP A 179 8.51 -13.38 -6.42
CA ASP A 179 8.25 -13.84 -7.78
C ASP A 179 9.52 -14.11 -8.60
N GLY A 180 10.70 -13.90 -8.01
CA GLY A 180 11.99 -14.14 -8.67
C GLY A 180 12.18 -13.32 -9.95
N LEU A 181 11.70 -12.06 -9.96
CA LEU A 181 11.76 -11.20 -11.13
C LEU A 181 13.20 -10.73 -11.38
N ARG A 182 13.65 -10.78 -12.65
CA ARG A 182 14.98 -10.28 -13.04
C ARG A 182 15.03 -8.75 -12.91
N GLN A 183 14.01 -8.07 -13.39
CA GLN A 183 13.88 -6.62 -13.35
C GLN A 183 13.07 -6.19 -12.13
N TRP A 184 13.25 -4.94 -11.69
CA TRP A 184 12.39 -4.35 -10.72
C TRP A 184 10.99 -4.12 -11.32
N PRO A 185 9.92 -4.41 -10.57
CA PRO A 185 8.60 -3.91 -10.93
C PRO A 185 8.60 -2.39 -11.03
N LEU A 186 7.74 -1.83 -11.84
CA LEU A 186 7.37 -0.42 -11.75
C LEU A 186 6.65 -0.16 -10.43
N GLY A 187 6.75 1.06 -9.93
CA GLY A 187 5.91 1.55 -8.85
C GLY A 187 4.91 2.54 -9.38
N MET A 188 3.66 2.41 -8.95
CA MET A 188 2.61 3.37 -9.24
C MET A 188 1.92 3.78 -7.95
N ILE A 189 1.75 5.09 -7.78
CA ILE A 189 0.84 5.66 -6.80
C ILE A 189 -0.34 6.20 -7.58
N LEU A 190 -1.52 5.64 -7.34
CA LEU A 190 -2.75 6.06 -7.97
C LEU A 190 -3.61 6.78 -6.94
N ARG A 191 -3.64 8.11 -7.05
CA ARG A 191 -4.48 8.95 -6.22
C ARG A 191 -5.87 9.05 -6.82
N LEU A 192 -6.86 8.72 -6.03
CA LEU A 192 -8.28 8.73 -6.34
C LEU A 192 -8.94 9.85 -5.54
N ASP A 193 -9.26 10.94 -6.21
CA ASP A 193 -9.77 12.14 -5.53
C ASP A 193 -11.23 11.94 -5.09
N LYS A 194 -11.41 11.84 -3.78
CA LYS A 194 -12.71 11.61 -3.15
C LYS A 194 -13.66 12.83 -3.21
N GLU A 195 -13.18 13.99 -3.64
CA GLU A 195 -13.99 15.22 -3.75
C GLU A 195 -14.42 15.46 -5.20
N THR A 196 -13.54 15.21 -6.16
CA THR A 196 -13.76 15.53 -7.58
C THR A 196 -14.06 14.33 -8.46
N GLY A 197 -13.72 13.11 -8.05
CA GLY A 197 -13.83 11.93 -8.90
C GLY A 197 -12.74 11.84 -9.99
N LEU A 198 -11.70 12.67 -9.89
CA LEU A 198 -10.57 12.63 -10.82
C LEU A 198 -9.44 11.78 -10.26
N TYR A 199 -8.63 11.20 -11.12
CA TYR A 199 -7.43 10.48 -10.70
C TYR A 199 -6.15 11.24 -11.03
N GLN A 200 -5.10 10.90 -10.31
CA GLN A 200 -3.72 11.32 -10.58
C GLN A 200 -2.80 10.12 -10.40
N GLN A 201 -2.06 9.76 -11.43
CA GLN A 201 -1.08 8.68 -11.32
C GLN A 201 0.36 9.23 -11.27
N LYS A 202 1.21 8.53 -10.53
CA LYS A 202 2.64 8.75 -10.49
C LYS A 202 3.35 7.42 -10.68
N VAL A 203 3.96 7.24 -11.85
CA VAL A 203 4.77 6.04 -12.16
C VAL A 203 6.24 6.38 -11.94
N PHE A 204 7.00 5.43 -11.38
CA PHE A 204 8.42 5.65 -11.07
C PHE A 204 9.19 4.32 -10.98
N GLU A 205 10.53 4.41 -10.95
CA GLU A 205 11.43 3.28 -10.75
C GLU A 205 11.73 3.08 -9.25
N PRO A 206 11.17 2.08 -8.57
CA PRO A 206 11.35 1.88 -7.14
C PRO A 206 12.81 1.67 -6.72
N LYS A 207 13.63 1.11 -7.61
CA LYS A 207 15.07 0.87 -7.39
C LYS A 207 15.79 2.13 -6.90
N ASP A 208 15.43 3.30 -7.42
CA ASP A 208 16.10 4.56 -7.11
C ASP A 208 15.84 5.04 -5.68
N HIS A 209 14.73 4.62 -5.10
CA HIS A 209 14.32 4.99 -3.74
C HIS A 209 14.67 3.96 -2.67
N PHE A 210 15.11 2.74 -3.08
CA PHE A 210 15.27 1.64 -2.15
C PHE A 210 16.32 1.87 -1.07
N LYS A 211 17.43 2.54 -1.40
CA LYS A 211 18.46 2.92 -0.40
C LYS A 211 17.89 3.82 0.69
N THR A 212 16.97 4.71 0.35
CA THR A 212 16.30 5.58 1.32
C THR A 212 15.37 4.77 2.22
N PHE A 213 14.61 3.81 1.68
CA PHE A 213 13.80 2.91 2.50
C PHE A 213 14.65 2.09 3.48
N VAL A 214 15.81 1.57 3.06
CA VAL A 214 16.73 0.84 3.95
C VAL A 214 17.20 1.73 5.11
N LYS A 215 17.53 3.00 4.84
CA LYS A 215 17.87 3.95 5.91
C LYS A 215 16.72 4.20 6.90
N CYS A 216 15.48 4.21 6.42
CA CYS A 216 14.31 4.29 7.31
C CYS A 216 14.21 3.05 8.22
N MET A 217 14.50 1.86 7.69
CA MET A 217 14.54 0.64 8.49
C MET A 217 15.63 0.70 9.56
N GLU A 218 16.84 1.14 9.20
CA GLU A 218 17.97 1.29 10.12
C GLU A 218 17.65 2.30 11.23
N LEU A 219 17.10 3.46 10.87
CA LEU A 219 16.69 4.50 11.83
C LEU A 219 15.61 3.98 12.79
N ARG A 220 14.59 3.31 12.27
CA ARG A 220 13.54 2.69 13.10
C ARG A 220 14.13 1.63 14.06
N GLN A 221 15.04 0.81 13.58
CA GLN A 221 15.70 -0.19 14.41
C GLN A 221 16.51 0.50 15.53
N TRP A 222 17.29 1.52 15.19
CA TRP A 222 18.05 2.30 16.16
C TRP A 222 17.16 2.96 17.20
N SER A 223 16.03 3.56 16.81
CA SER A 223 15.08 4.20 17.73
C SER A 223 14.40 3.23 18.70
N SER A 224 14.39 1.94 18.37
CA SER A 224 13.85 0.89 19.26
C SER A 224 14.87 0.32 20.24
N LEU A 225 16.15 0.67 20.10
CA LEU A 225 17.20 0.23 21.02
C LEU A 225 17.11 1.00 22.34
N ARG A 226 17.21 0.27 23.46
CA ARG A 226 17.41 0.89 24.77
C ARG A 226 18.85 1.39 24.84
N ILE A 227 19.03 2.71 24.90
CA ILE A 227 20.33 3.32 25.20
C ILE A 227 20.58 3.06 26.68
N LYS A 228 21.66 2.33 27.00
CA LYS A 228 22.13 2.23 28.38
C LYS A 228 22.83 3.55 28.72
N GLU A 229 22.22 4.33 29.61
CA GLU A 229 22.93 5.44 30.23
C GLU A 229 24.02 4.84 31.08
N THR A 230 25.27 5.17 30.78
CA THR A 230 26.41 4.92 31.66
C THR A 230 26.56 6.18 32.49
N ASP A 231 26.28 6.10 33.79
CA ASP A 231 26.66 7.15 34.73
C ASP A 231 28.16 7.33 34.61
N ILE A 232 28.58 8.48 34.13
CA ILE A 232 29.96 8.91 34.16
C ILE A 232 30.17 9.41 35.60
N VAL A 233 30.81 8.60 36.43
CA VAL A 233 31.28 8.98 37.76
C VAL A 233 32.56 9.78 37.64
#